data_286b1826f4d12febe9f9aa56174378c3
#
_entry.id   286b1826f4d12febe9f9aa56174378c3
#
_cell.length_a   1.000
_cell.length_b   1.000
_cell.length_c   1.000
_cell.angle_alpha   90.00
_cell.angle_beta   90.00
_cell.angle_gamma   90.00
#
_symmetry.space_group_name_H-M   'P 1'
#
loop_
_entity.id
_entity.type
_entity.pdbx_description
1 polymer ?
#
loop_
_entity_poly.entity_id
_entity_poly.type
_entity_poly.pdbx_seq_one_letter_code
_entity_poly.pdbx_strand_id
1 'polypeptide(L)'
;MLEFGQYKILKFVNTTMDFDYYFQMVNDGKVMEMITGKPLDYAEAREDFKNLLKINAISPNFGTFKIIDKTKGCLVGLAKLEITESKTEIAELGYIIIPEYWGKGIGTLISTNLVSYAKSTKSLKGLFAIIDPKNIASRKILNKNGFQFREYKDFDGLPGEILELVF
;
A
#
# COMPACT_ATOMS: atom_id res chain seq x y z
N MET A 1 9.83 0.82 -12.04
CA MET A 1 10.63 1.32 -10.89
C MET A 1 10.33 2.79 -10.70
N LEU A 2 9.98 3.20 -9.47
CA LEU A 2 9.80 4.60 -9.10
C LEU A 2 10.83 4.97 -8.04
N GLU A 3 11.22 6.24 -7.97
CA GLU A 3 12.13 6.74 -6.95
C GLU A 3 11.54 8.01 -6.31
N PHE A 4 11.49 8.03 -4.97
CA PHE A 4 10.99 9.16 -4.19
C PHE A 4 12.05 9.55 -3.15
N GLY A 5 12.88 10.53 -3.50
CA GLY A 5 14.02 10.92 -2.69
C GLY A 5 15.02 9.76 -2.50
N GLN A 6 15.26 9.38 -1.25
CA GLN A 6 16.16 8.26 -0.92
C GLN A 6 15.52 6.87 -1.05
N TYR A 7 14.23 6.77 -1.40
CA TYR A 7 13.51 5.50 -1.46
C TYR A 7 13.35 5.00 -2.90
N LYS A 8 13.65 3.71 -3.13
CA LYS A 8 13.29 2.96 -4.34
C LYS A 8 11.99 2.22 -4.12
N ILE A 9 11.11 2.30 -5.11
CA ILE A 9 9.82 1.62 -5.11
C ILE A 9 9.86 0.57 -6.21
N LEU A 10 9.94 -0.69 -5.82
CA LEU A 10 10.14 -1.83 -6.71
C LEU A 10 9.00 -2.82 -6.54
N LYS A 11 8.44 -3.32 -7.64
CA LYS A 11 7.44 -4.38 -7.54
C LYS A 11 7.98 -5.60 -6.80
N PHE A 12 7.11 -6.22 -6.02
CA PHE A 12 7.38 -7.57 -5.54
C PHE A 12 7.38 -8.55 -6.72
N VAL A 13 8.35 -9.44 -6.72
CA VAL A 13 8.50 -10.54 -7.70
C VAL A 13 8.60 -11.89 -6.96
N ASN A 14 8.43 -12.98 -7.68
CA ASN A 14 8.43 -14.32 -7.08
C ASN A 14 9.84 -14.79 -6.73
N THR A 15 10.41 -14.25 -5.64
CA THR A 15 11.69 -14.67 -5.07
C THR A 15 11.54 -14.92 -3.58
N THR A 16 12.41 -15.75 -3.01
CA THR A 16 12.46 -16.01 -1.56
C THR A 16 12.67 -14.71 -0.79
N MET A 17 13.60 -13.85 -1.23
CA MET A 17 13.91 -12.59 -0.58
C MET A 17 12.68 -11.64 -0.56
N ASP A 18 11.91 -11.57 -1.64
CA ASP A 18 10.72 -10.72 -1.70
C ASP A 18 9.61 -11.26 -0.81
N PHE A 19 9.48 -12.59 -0.73
CA PHE A 19 8.55 -13.19 0.22
C PHE A 19 8.98 -12.94 1.67
N ASP A 20 10.27 -13.06 1.99
CA ASP A 20 10.79 -12.80 3.34
C ASP A 20 10.54 -11.34 3.74
N TYR A 21 10.73 -10.38 2.84
CA TYR A 21 10.38 -8.98 3.05
C TYR A 21 8.88 -8.78 3.31
N TYR A 22 8.03 -9.44 2.53
CA TYR A 22 6.59 -9.39 2.70
C TYR A 22 6.18 -10.02 4.04
N PHE A 23 6.65 -11.23 4.34
CA PHE A 23 6.33 -11.97 5.55
C PHE A 23 6.74 -11.20 6.81
N GLN A 24 7.92 -10.59 6.81
CA GLN A 24 8.38 -9.75 7.93
C GLN A 24 7.37 -8.65 8.29
N MET A 25 6.70 -8.07 7.33
CA MET A 25 5.70 -7.02 7.58
C MET A 25 4.37 -7.61 8.07
N VAL A 26 3.83 -8.60 7.36
CA VAL A 26 2.49 -9.13 7.66
C VAL A 26 2.45 -10.07 8.87
N ASN A 27 3.60 -10.52 9.34
CA ASN A 27 3.75 -11.27 10.61
C ASN A 27 3.99 -10.36 11.83
N ASP A 28 4.14 -9.05 11.64
CA ASP A 28 4.30 -8.09 12.73
C ASP A 28 2.93 -7.64 13.28
N GLY A 29 2.66 -7.90 14.57
CA GLY A 29 1.38 -7.57 15.20
C GLY A 29 1.09 -6.07 15.23
N LYS A 30 2.11 -5.21 15.38
CA LYS A 30 1.93 -3.74 15.37
C LYS A 30 1.58 -3.23 13.99
N VAL A 31 2.18 -3.82 12.95
CA VAL A 31 1.86 -3.50 11.56
C VAL A 31 0.42 -3.91 11.24
N MET A 32 0.03 -5.12 11.62
CA MET A 32 -1.25 -5.71 11.21
C MET A 32 -2.43 -5.31 12.09
N GLU A 33 -2.21 -4.65 13.24
CA GLU A 33 -3.27 -4.21 14.14
C GLU A 33 -4.35 -3.38 13.45
N MET A 34 -3.95 -2.47 12.54
CA MET A 34 -4.86 -1.59 11.79
C MET A 34 -5.15 -2.08 10.36
N ILE A 35 -4.86 -3.34 10.05
CA ILE A 35 -5.06 -3.94 8.72
C ILE A 35 -6.03 -5.11 8.82
N THR A 36 -5.61 -6.20 9.47
CA THR A 36 -6.42 -7.41 9.67
C THR A 36 -6.73 -7.68 11.14
N GLY A 37 -6.22 -6.84 12.05
CA GLY A 37 -6.34 -7.00 13.49
C GLY A 37 -5.44 -8.07 14.11
N LYS A 38 -4.77 -8.88 13.30
CA LYS A 38 -3.84 -9.94 13.73
C LYS A 38 -2.73 -10.14 12.71
N PRO A 39 -1.52 -10.57 13.14
CA PRO A 39 -0.48 -10.98 12.21
C PRO A 39 -0.91 -12.22 11.42
N LEU A 40 -0.39 -12.33 10.20
CA LEU A 40 -0.56 -13.53 9.38
C LEU A 40 0.45 -14.59 9.77
N ASP A 41 0.03 -15.85 9.81
CA ASP A 41 0.97 -16.95 9.88
C ASP A 41 1.68 -17.20 8.53
N TYR A 42 2.64 -18.13 8.51
CA TYR A 42 3.42 -18.40 7.31
C TYR A 42 2.58 -18.91 6.13
N ALA A 43 1.57 -19.75 6.39
CA ALA A 43 0.72 -20.32 5.36
C ALA A 43 -0.24 -19.25 4.79
N GLU A 44 -0.85 -18.46 5.67
CA GLU A 44 -1.70 -17.31 5.30
C GLU A 44 -0.90 -16.30 4.46
N ALA A 45 0.31 -15.93 4.91
CA ALA A 45 1.17 -15.00 4.20
C ALA A 45 1.63 -15.52 2.82
N ARG A 46 1.90 -16.82 2.70
CA ARG A 46 2.24 -17.46 1.40
C ARG A 46 1.10 -17.37 0.40
N GLU A 47 -0.13 -17.60 0.83
CA GLU A 47 -1.29 -17.52 -0.06
C GLU A 47 -1.57 -16.06 -0.45
N ASP A 48 -1.48 -15.15 0.51
CA ASP A 48 -1.68 -13.72 0.26
C ASP A 48 -0.61 -13.15 -0.69
N PHE A 49 0.65 -13.56 -0.51
CA PHE A 49 1.74 -13.18 -1.43
C PHE A 49 1.53 -13.72 -2.85
N LYS A 50 1.00 -14.93 -3.03
CA LYS A 50 0.63 -15.44 -4.36
C LYS A 50 -0.45 -14.57 -5.01
N ASN A 51 -1.44 -14.14 -4.25
CA ASN A 51 -2.50 -13.26 -4.77
C ASN A 51 -1.94 -11.87 -5.14
N LEU A 52 -1.05 -11.31 -4.32
CA LEU A 52 -0.32 -10.09 -4.62
C LEU A 52 0.44 -10.21 -5.97
N LEU A 53 1.13 -11.32 -6.20
CA LEU A 53 1.85 -11.54 -7.45
C LEU A 53 0.92 -11.65 -8.68
N LYS A 54 -0.27 -12.24 -8.52
CA LYS A 54 -1.29 -12.28 -9.59
C LYS A 54 -1.77 -10.87 -9.93
N ILE A 55 -2.06 -10.04 -8.92
CA ILE A 55 -2.44 -8.63 -9.12
C ILE A 55 -1.30 -7.86 -9.77
N ASN A 56 -0.06 -8.07 -9.33
CA ASN A 56 1.12 -7.45 -9.93
C ASN A 56 1.31 -7.80 -11.42
N ALA A 57 0.79 -8.93 -11.88
CA ALA A 57 0.85 -9.34 -13.29
C ALA A 57 -0.15 -8.61 -14.20
N ILE A 58 -1.20 -7.98 -13.64
CA ILE A 58 -2.25 -7.28 -14.41
C ILE A 58 -1.67 -6.10 -15.22
N SER A 59 -0.72 -5.37 -14.63
CA SER A 59 -0.14 -4.18 -15.25
C SER A 59 1.33 -4.01 -14.89
N PRO A 60 2.17 -3.54 -15.79
CA PRO A 60 3.57 -3.21 -15.47
C PRO A 60 3.68 -1.98 -14.53
N ASN A 61 2.68 -1.10 -14.53
CA ASN A 61 2.73 0.19 -13.85
C ASN A 61 2.00 0.22 -12.50
N PHE A 62 1.10 -0.73 -12.26
CA PHE A 62 0.27 -0.81 -11.05
C PHE A 62 0.55 -2.10 -10.29
N GLY A 63 0.29 -2.10 -8.99
CA GLY A 63 0.44 -3.25 -8.11
C GLY A 63 0.98 -2.90 -6.73
N THR A 64 1.50 -3.90 -6.03
CA THR A 64 2.15 -3.75 -4.73
C THR A 64 3.67 -3.75 -4.89
N PHE A 65 4.31 -2.80 -4.23
CA PHE A 65 5.72 -2.48 -4.34
C PHE A 65 6.39 -2.53 -2.97
N LYS A 66 7.62 -3.01 -2.90
CA LYS A 66 8.49 -2.85 -1.73
C LYS A 66 9.15 -1.46 -1.74
N ILE A 67 9.27 -0.87 -0.57
CA ILE A 67 9.96 0.41 -0.35
C ILE A 67 11.33 0.10 0.24
N ILE A 68 12.39 0.44 -0.49
CA ILE A 68 13.77 0.20 -0.07
C ILE A 68 14.47 1.54 0.15
N ASP A 69 15.08 1.72 1.31
CA ASP A 69 16.00 2.83 1.56
C ASP A 69 17.31 2.59 0.78
N LYS A 70 17.62 3.46 -0.18
CA LYS A 70 18.80 3.33 -1.05
C LYS A 70 20.11 3.47 -0.29
N THR A 71 20.12 4.24 0.79
CA THR A 71 21.32 4.51 1.56
C THR A 71 21.69 3.36 2.49
N LYS A 72 20.68 2.67 3.01
CA LYS A 72 20.84 1.56 3.95
C LYS A 72 20.69 0.19 3.29
N GLY A 73 20.10 0.13 2.09
CA GLY A 73 19.82 -1.12 1.40
C GLY A 73 18.74 -1.99 2.08
N CYS A 74 17.92 -1.43 2.96
CA CYS A 74 16.95 -2.18 3.77
C CYS A 74 15.51 -1.87 3.40
N LEU A 75 14.62 -2.83 3.73
CA LEU A 75 13.18 -2.65 3.61
C LEU A 75 12.68 -1.61 4.60
N VAL A 76 11.80 -0.73 4.13
CA VAL A 76 11.13 0.31 4.93
C VAL A 76 9.62 0.06 5.03
N GLY A 77 9.07 -0.64 4.06
CA GLY A 77 7.65 -0.91 4.00
C GLY A 77 7.20 -1.36 2.63
N LEU A 78 5.90 -1.29 2.40
CA LEU A 78 5.30 -1.48 1.07
C LEU A 78 4.43 -0.29 0.68
N ALA A 79 4.26 -0.13 -0.62
CA ALA A 79 3.36 0.82 -1.25
C ALA A 79 2.44 0.08 -2.21
N LYS A 80 1.18 0.49 -2.27
CA LYS A 80 0.13 -0.11 -3.08
C LYS A 80 -0.46 0.95 -3.99
N LEU A 81 -0.45 0.69 -5.28
CA LEU A 81 -1.23 1.39 -6.27
C LEU A 81 -1.81 0.32 -7.21
N GLU A 82 -2.92 -0.27 -6.83
CA GLU A 82 -3.46 -1.46 -7.46
C GLU A 82 -4.69 -1.19 -8.30
N ILE A 83 -4.78 -1.93 -9.39
CA ILE A 83 -5.98 -2.06 -10.21
C ILE A 83 -6.42 -3.52 -10.20
N THR A 84 -7.72 -3.77 -10.16
CA THR A 84 -8.27 -5.12 -10.20
C THR A 84 -8.44 -5.65 -11.62
N GLU A 85 -8.54 -4.74 -12.59
CA GLU A 85 -8.73 -5.05 -14.01
C GLU A 85 -7.92 -4.06 -14.88
N SER A 86 -7.47 -4.52 -16.03
CA SER A 86 -6.63 -3.73 -16.94
C SER A 86 -7.31 -2.47 -17.51
N LYS A 87 -8.64 -2.41 -17.49
CA LYS A 87 -9.45 -1.30 -18.01
C LYS A 87 -10.05 -0.40 -16.91
N THR A 88 -9.69 -0.59 -15.64
CA THR A 88 -10.21 0.25 -14.57
C THR A 88 -9.64 1.66 -14.66
N GLU A 89 -10.49 2.64 -14.34
CA GLU A 89 -10.12 4.07 -14.28
C GLU A 89 -9.84 4.53 -12.83
N ILE A 90 -9.97 3.63 -11.86
CA ILE A 90 -9.77 3.91 -10.43
C ILE A 90 -8.79 2.89 -9.87
N ALA A 91 -7.78 3.34 -9.13
CA ALA A 91 -6.82 2.48 -8.45
C ALA A 91 -6.93 2.59 -6.93
N GLU A 92 -6.60 1.51 -6.23
CA GLU A 92 -6.46 1.53 -4.79
C GLU A 92 -5.07 2.03 -4.39
N LEU A 93 -5.03 3.04 -3.52
CA LEU A 93 -3.81 3.52 -2.89
C LEU A 93 -3.71 3.01 -1.46
N GLY A 94 -2.58 2.40 -1.12
CA GLY A 94 -2.27 1.97 0.23
C GLY A 94 -0.78 2.01 0.52
N TYR A 95 -0.41 1.89 1.79
CA TYR A 95 0.98 1.75 2.21
C TYR A 95 1.06 1.13 3.61
N ILE A 96 2.14 0.44 3.85
CA ILE A 96 2.56 -0.04 5.17
C ILE A 96 3.99 0.45 5.39
N ILE A 97 4.24 1.08 6.52
CA ILE A 97 5.60 1.44 6.95
C ILE A 97 5.92 0.62 8.19
N ILE A 98 7.07 -0.03 8.22
CA ILE A 98 7.48 -0.82 9.37
C ILE A 98 7.76 0.09 10.58
N PRO A 99 7.51 -0.38 11.82
CA PRO A 99 7.48 0.47 13.03
C PRO A 99 8.73 1.31 13.25
N GLU A 100 9.92 0.81 12.94
CA GLU A 100 11.19 1.52 13.10
C GLU A 100 11.29 2.81 12.28
N TYR A 101 10.42 2.95 11.27
CA TYR A 101 10.38 4.11 10.38
C TYR A 101 9.16 5.01 10.59
N TRP A 102 8.32 4.72 11.58
CA TRP A 102 7.17 5.59 11.92
C TRP A 102 7.63 6.97 12.41
N GLY A 103 6.76 7.96 12.26
CA GLY A 103 7.03 9.33 12.71
C GLY A 103 8.03 10.12 11.86
N LYS A 104 8.62 9.52 10.81
CA LYS A 104 9.66 10.14 9.95
C LYS A 104 9.10 10.75 8.66
N GLY A 105 7.78 10.87 8.53
CA GLY A 105 7.13 11.47 7.35
C GLY A 105 7.12 10.58 6.09
N ILE A 106 7.58 9.34 6.17
CA ILE A 106 7.72 8.44 5.01
C ILE A 106 6.36 8.12 4.39
N GLY A 107 5.35 7.79 5.21
CA GLY A 107 4.00 7.54 4.71
C GLY A 107 3.43 8.72 3.92
N THR A 108 3.66 9.94 4.41
CA THR A 108 3.28 11.18 3.69
C THR A 108 4.03 11.30 2.37
N LEU A 109 5.35 11.11 2.38
CA LEU A 109 6.18 11.19 1.17
C LEU A 109 5.71 10.17 0.11
N ILE A 110 5.55 8.91 0.50
CA ILE A 110 5.13 7.83 -0.41
C ILE A 110 3.75 8.11 -0.97
N SER A 111 2.76 8.42 -0.12
CA SER A 111 1.38 8.64 -0.57
C SER A 111 1.28 9.86 -1.50
N THR A 112 1.95 10.98 -1.19
CA THR A 112 1.96 12.18 -2.04
C THR A 112 2.56 11.90 -3.43
N ASN A 113 3.65 11.14 -3.48
CA ASN A 113 4.28 10.79 -4.76
C ASN A 113 3.46 9.78 -5.56
N LEU A 114 2.81 8.80 -4.90
CA LEU A 114 1.90 7.88 -5.57
C LEU A 114 0.67 8.60 -6.14
N VAL A 115 0.10 9.57 -5.42
CA VAL A 115 -0.99 10.41 -5.94
C VAL A 115 -0.53 11.20 -7.16
N SER A 116 0.66 11.81 -7.11
CA SER A 116 1.23 12.54 -8.25
C SER A 116 1.46 11.64 -9.46
N TYR A 117 1.98 10.44 -9.22
CA TYR A 117 2.17 9.43 -10.27
C TYR A 117 0.83 8.99 -10.89
N ALA A 118 -0.17 8.70 -10.05
CA ALA A 118 -1.50 8.32 -10.52
C ALA A 118 -2.14 9.42 -11.38
N LYS A 119 -2.07 10.69 -10.95
CA LYS A 119 -2.56 11.85 -11.72
C LYS A 119 -1.88 12.00 -13.07
N SER A 120 -0.60 11.65 -13.18
CA SER A 120 0.13 11.68 -14.45
C SER A 120 -0.25 10.54 -15.40
N THR A 121 -0.97 9.54 -14.91
CA THR A 121 -1.37 8.35 -15.67
C THR A 121 -2.73 8.57 -16.30
N LYS A 122 -2.76 8.81 -17.61
CA LYS A 122 -3.98 9.18 -18.37
C LYS A 122 -5.15 8.20 -18.26
N SER A 123 -4.90 6.94 -17.93
CA SER A 123 -5.94 5.91 -17.77
C SER A 123 -6.71 6.02 -16.45
N LEU A 124 -6.19 6.72 -15.47
CA LEU A 124 -6.83 6.88 -14.16
C LEU A 124 -7.62 8.18 -14.08
N LYS A 125 -8.79 8.12 -13.46
CA LYS A 125 -9.66 9.25 -13.13
C LYS A 125 -9.78 9.49 -11.64
N GLY A 126 -9.24 8.58 -10.83
CA GLY A 126 -9.31 8.72 -9.38
C GLY A 126 -8.60 7.60 -8.63
N LEU A 127 -8.57 7.76 -7.33
CA LEU A 127 -8.04 6.79 -6.38
C LEU A 127 -9.06 6.54 -5.28
N PHE A 128 -9.01 5.36 -4.67
CA PHE A 128 -9.62 5.13 -3.38
C PHE A 128 -8.59 4.54 -2.41
N ALA A 129 -8.87 4.66 -1.12
CA ALA A 129 -8.09 4.03 -0.06
C ALA A 129 -9.04 3.46 0.97
N ILE A 130 -8.67 2.32 1.57
CA ILE A 130 -9.40 1.68 2.65
C ILE A 130 -8.49 1.69 3.89
N ILE A 131 -9.00 2.21 5.00
CA ILE A 131 -8.28 2.24 6.27
C ILE A 131 -9.19 1.75 7.40
N ASP A 132 -8.59 1.25 8.48
CA ASP A 132 -9.33 1.10 9.74
C ASP A 132 -9.79 2.48 10.22
N PRO A 133 -11.07 2.67 10.62
CA PRO A 133 -11.56 3.95 11.13
C PRO A 133 -10.78 4.50 12.33
N LYS A 134 -10.06 3.64 13.07
CA LYS A 134 -9.17 4.03 14.17
C LYS A 134 -7.79 4.52 13.70
N ASN A 135 -7.45 4.31 12.42
CA ASN A 135 -6.15 4.71 11.86
C ASN A 135 -6.13 6.21 11.54
N ILE A 136 -6.08 7.03 12.59
CA ILE A 136 -6.06 8.49 12.50
C ILE A 136 -4.85 9.00 11.72
N ALA A 137 -3.71 8.31 11.82
CA ALA A 137 -2.49 8.70 11.11
C ALA A 137 -2.67 8.62 9.58
N SER A 138 -3.17 7.48 9.09
CA SER A 138 -3.45 7.30 7.66
C SER A 138 -4.54 8.25 7.16
N ARG A 139 -5.63 8.45 7.94
CA ARG A 139 -6.68 9.43 7.57
C ARG A 139 -6.11 10.84 7.39
N LYS A 140 -5.24 11.31 8.29
CA LYS A 140 -4.61 12.63 8.16
C LYS A 140 -3.76 12.75 6.89
N ILE A 141 -3.01 11.70 6.56
CA ILE A 141 -2.18 11.67 5.34
C ILE A 141 -3.06 11.69 4.09
N LEU A 142 -4.11 10.88 4.04
CA LEU A 142 -5.03 10.81 2.92
C LEU A 142 -5.78 12.15 2.72
N ASN A 143 -6.32 12.73 3.78
CA ASN A 143 -7.00 14.03 3.73
C ASN A 143 -6.05 15.14 3.22
N LYS A 144 -4.79 15.15 3.66
CA LYS A 144 -3.77 16.09 3.18
C LYS A 144 -3.49 15.95 1.68
N ASN A 145 -3.67 14.75 1.12
CA ASN A 145 -3.57 14.48 -0.31
C ASN A 145 -4.87 14.72 -1.09
N GLY A 146 -5.92 15.22 -0.43
CA GLY A 146 -7.19 15.57 -1.05
C GLY A 146 -8.23 14.47 -1.09
N PHE A 147 -7.96 13.31 -0.47
CA PHE A 147 -8.98 12.28 -0.30
C PHE A 147 -10.09 12.78 0.61
N GLN A 148 -11.33 12.41 0.27
CA GLN A 148 -12.52 12.71 1.03
C GLN A 148 -13.21 11.43 1.48
N PHE A 149 -13.85 11.47 2.63
CA PHE A 149 -14.66 10.35 3.13
C PHE A 149 -15.78 10.02 2.14
N ARG A 150 -15.95 8.74 1.86
CA ARG A 150 -17.04 8.21 1.06
C ARG A 150 -18.05 7.44 1.91
N GLU A 151 -17.61 6.35 2.52
CA GLU A 151 -18.49 5.46 3.30
C GLU A 151 -17.71 4.61 4.31
N TYR A 152 -18.44 4.08 5.29
CA TYR A 152 -17.96 2.95 6.11
C TYR A 152 -18.47 1.65 5.51
N LYS A 153 -17.63 0.60 5.55
CA LYS A 153 -17.97 -0.73 5.07
C LYS A 153 -17.36 -1.79 5.97
N ASP A 154 -18.10 -2.85 6.22
CA ASP A 154 -17.58 -4.05 6.87
C ASP A 154 -16.95 -4.98 5.81
N PHE A 155 -15.73 -5.43 6.08
CA PHE A 155 -14.98 -6.38 5.27
C PHE A 155 -14.81 -7.67 6.06
N ASP A 156 -15.84 -8.52 6.09
CA ASP A 156 -15.84 -9.79 6.81
C ASP A 156 -15.51 -9.66 8.31
N GLY A 157 -16.14 -8.67 8.97
CA GLY A 157 -15.92 -8.36 10.39
C GLY A 157 -14.79 -7.36 10.66
N LEU A 158 -14.11 -6.89 9.63
CA LEU A 158 -13.12 -5.83 9.75
C LEU A 158 -13.74 -4.49 9.32
N PRO A 159 -13.81 -3.50 10.23
CA PRO A 159 -14.37 -2.21 9.88
C PRO A 159 -13.44 -1.47 8.92
N GLY A 160 -13.99 -0.96 7.83
CA GLY A 160 -13.27 -0.16 6.86
C GLY A 160 -13.88 1.22 6.68
N GLU A 161 -13.03 2.22 6.54
CA GLU A 161 -13.38 3.55 6.06
C GLU A 161 -12.83 3.73 4.65
N ILE A 162 -13.71 4.02 3.71
CA ILE A 162 -13.34 4.25 2.32
C ILE A 162 -13.25 5.76 2.08
N LEU A 163 -12.09 6.17 1.58
CA LEU A 163 -11.86 7.54 1.14
C LEU A 163 -11.57 7.55 -0.37
N GLU A 164 -11.98 8.60 -1.05
CA GLU A 164 -11.81 8.75 -2.50
C GLU A 164 -11.14 10.08 -2.87
N LEU A 165 -10.39 10.03 -3.97
CA LEU A 165 -9.82 11.19 -4.64
C LEU A 165 -10.14 11.12 -6.13
N VAL A 166 -10.91 12.09 -6.63
CA VAL A 166 -11.24 12.26 -8.06
C VAL A 166 -10.25 13.25 -8.68
N PHE A 167 -9.81 12.96 -9.91
CA PHE A 167 -8.86 13.81 -10.67
C PHE A 167 -9.57 14.78 -11.61
#